data_4b0d96d3b0721f9168c6c31c46099bf8
#
_entry.id   4b0d96d3b0721f9168c6c31c46099bf8
#
_cell.length_a   1.000
_cell.length_b   1.000
_cell.length_c   1.000
_cell.angle_alpha   90.00
_cell.angle_beta   90.00
_cell.angle_gamma   90.00
#
_symmetry.space_group_name_H-M   'P 1'
#
loop_
_entity.id
_entity.type
_entity.pdbx_description
1 polymer ?
#
loop_
_entity_poly.entity_id
_entity_poly.type
_entity_poly.pdbx_seq_one_letter_code
_entity_poly.pdbx_strand_id
1 'polypeptide(L)'
;GIGGGRYSDNEVLPIFERIVSLCPVKEPKVLFVPTAGYDDINGDEHIFRLFIGLGCSVSALLLTDESLTYDDIERRITAADIIYVGGGNLEFLMNTWKKTGADKAMRLAYESGKILSGYSSGMMCWFAEGYDDCGEGGSFIFVDCLGLLPYSSCPHFEGGKWWTFEPSLKGRKLPGIAAENGAAIFFTDGGCSVMHGNDGGSVYL
;
A
#
# COMPACT_ATOMS: atom_id res chain seq x y z
N GLY A 1 -2.37 -3.58 -4.77
CA GLY A 1 -2.92 -3.19 -3.45
C GLY A 1 -3.53 -4.39 -2.75
N ILE A 2 -3.30 -4.52 -1.46
CA ILE A 2 -3.77 -5.63 -0.62
C ILE A 2 -4.78 -5.06 0.39
N GLY A 3 -5.99 -5.63 0.47
CA GLY A 3 -7.04 -5.16 1.37
C GLY A 3 -6.72 -5.32 2.86
N GLY A 4 -5.88 -6.27 3.19
CA GLY A 4 -5.47 -6.65 4.55
C GLY A 4 -5.18 -8.14 4.60
N GLY A 5 -5.05 -8.72 5.80
CA GLY A 5 -4.89 -10.16 5.98
C GLY A 5 -4.01 -10.53 7.17
N ARG A 6 -3.91 -11.84 7.44
CA ARG A 6 -3.07 -12.38 8.51
C ARG A 6 -1.73 -12.85 7.97
N TYR A 7 -0.72 -12.04 8.19
CA TYR A 7 0.63 -12.36 7.72
C TYR A 7 1.28 -13.50 8.50
N SER A 8 0.94 -13.66 9.78
CA SER A 8 1.48 -14.71 10.64
C SER A 8 1.11 -16.12 10.20
N ASP A 9 -0.03 -16.27 9.54
CA ASP A 9 -0.57 -17.55 9.12
C ASP A 9 -0.26 -17.84 7.64
N ASN A 10 0.61 -17.06 7.01
CA ASN A 10 0.93 -17.11 5.58
C ASN A 10 -0.31 -16.98 4.66
N GLU A 11 -1.40 -16.44 5.19
CA GLU A 11 -2.64 -16.23 4.43
C GLU A 11 -2.37 -15.46 3.13
N VAL A 12 -1.56 -14.42 3.21
CA VAL A 12 -1.22 -13.54 2.09
C VAL A 12 0.01 -13.96 1.28
N LEU A 13 0.68 -15.08 1.64
CA LEU A 13 1.90 -15.53 0.96
C LEU A 13 1.77 -15.61 -0.57
N PRO A 14 0.69 -16.17 -1.17
CA PRO A 14 0.55 -16.21 -2.62
C PRO A 14 0.57 -14.82 -3.27
N ILE A 15 0.05 -13.81 -2.56
CA ILE A 15 0.05 -12.42 -3.04
C ILE A 15 1.48 -11.87 -3.06
N PHE A 16 2.29 -12.14 -2.03
CA PHE A 16 3.70 -11.75 -1.99
C PHE A 16 4.52 -12.45 -3.06
N GLU A 17 4.30 -13.75 -3.28
CA GLU A 17 4.91 -14.51 -4.37
C GLU A 17 4.61 -13.86 -5.72
N ARG A 18 3.35 -13.44 -5.92
CA ARG A 18 2.96 -12.73 -7.14
C ARG A 18 3.64 -11.38 -7.28
N ILE A 19 3.72 -10.58 -6.21
CA ILE A 19 4.43 -9.28 -6.24
C ILE A 19 5.89 -9.50 -6.66
N VAL A 20 6.58 -10.44 -6.05
CA VAL A 20 7.99 -10.75 -6.37
C VAL A 20 8.13 -11.29 -7.80
N SER A 21 7.21 -12.13 -8.26
CA SER A 21 7.23 -12.70 -9.63
C SER A 21 7.06 -11.64 -10.74
N LEU A 22 6.50 -10.49 -10.44
CA LEU A 22 6.40 -9.37 -11.38
C LEU A 22 7.74 -8.64 -11.57
N CYS A 23 8.67 -8.80 -10.62
CA CYS A 23 9.98 -8.18 -10.72
C CYS A 23 10.91 -9.01 -11.61
N PRO A 24 11.51 -8.42 -12.66
CA PRO A 24 12.43 -9.14 -13.54
C PRO A 24 13.82 -9.38 -12.91
N VAL A 25 14.09 -8.77 -11.74
CA VAL A 25 15.36 -8.89 -11.02
C VAL A 25 15.36 -10.17 -10.18
N LYS A 26 16.45 -10.95 -10.27
CA LYS A 26 16.55 -12.25 -9.58
C LYS A 26 16.56 -12.13 -8.05
N GLU A 27 17.17 -11.09 -7.51
CA GLU A 27 17.23 -10.79 -6.08
C GLU A 27 16.72 -9.36 -5.86
N PRO A 28 15.37 -9.17 -5.85
CA PRO A 28 14.79 -7.83 -5.79
C PRO A 28 15.15 -7.10 -4.50
N LYS A 29 15.37 -5.79 -4.63
CA LYS A 29 15.51 -4.88 -3.49
C LYS A 29 14.14 -4.35 -3.12
N VAL A 30 13.65 -4.74 -1.96
CA VAL A 30 12.40 -4.24 -1.39
C VAL A 30 12.69 -3.08 -0.46
N LEU A 31 12.01 -1.96 -0.69
CA LEU A 31 11.98 -0.83 0.23
C LEU A 31 10.65 -0.85 0.98
N PHE A 32 10.69 -1.17 2.26
CA PHE A 32 9.53 -1.08 3.14
C PHE A 32 9.36 0.33 3.67
N VAL A 33 8.14 0.88 3.59
CA VAL A 33 7.80 2.25 4.02
C VAL A 33 6.70 2.17 5.08
N PRO A 34 7.04 2.09 6.39
CA PRO A 34 6.10 1.90 7.49
C PRO A 34 5.44 3.19 7.98
N THR A 35 5.52 4.28 7.22
CA THR A 35 5.14 5.63 7.67
C THR A 35 3.69 5.74 8.14
N ALA A 36 2.74 5.00 7.56
CA ALA A 36 1.36 4.96 8.05
C ALA A 36 1.26 4.49 9.51
N GLY A 37 2.17 3.61 9.93
CA GLY A 37 2.36 3.13 11.31
C GLY A 37 3.35 3.97 12.13
N TYR A 38 3.55 5.24 11.77
CA TYR A 38 4.48 6.17 12.45
C TYR A 38 5.94 5.71 12.45
N ASP A 39 6.33 4.94 11.43
CA ASP A 39 7.64 4.32 11.26
C ASP A 39 8.04 3.34 12.39
N ASP A 40 7.05 2.84 13.16
CA ASP A 40 7.28 1.75 14.12
C ASP A 40 7.33 0.41 13.38
N ILE A 41 8.53 -0.18 13.32
CA ILE A 41 8.78 -1.47 12.65
C ILE A 41 8.64 -2.68 13.59
N ASN A 42 8.39 -2.47 14.89
CA ASN A 42 8.38 -3.57 15.88
C ASN A 42 7.22 -4.57 15.70
N GLY A 43 6.22 -4.27 14.90
CA GLY A 43 5.14 -5.20 14.54
C GLY A 43 5.27 -5.78 13.14
N ASP A 44 6.24 -5.30 12.37
CA ASP A 44 6.33 -5.54 10.93
C ASP A 44 7.42 -6.56 10.53
N GLU A 45 8.05 -7.26 11.51
CA GLU A 45 9.09 -8.24 11.19
C GLU A 45 8.59 -9.36 10.26
N HIS A 46 7.29 -9.62 10.27
CA HIS A 46 6.67 -10.59 9.37
C HIS A 46 6.79 -10.16 7.89
N ILE A 47 6.73 -8.87 7.59
CA ILE A 47 6.93 -8.34 6.22
C ILE A 47 8.36 -8.64 5.75
N PHE A 48 9.34 -8.35 6.62
CA PHE A 48 10.74 -8.66 6.33
C PHE A 48 10.94 -10.16 6.08
N ARG A 49 10.39 -11.02 6.97
CA ARG A 49 10.51 -12.48 6.83
C ARG A 49 9.90 -13.00 5.53
N LEU A 50 8.73 -12.48 5.12
CA LEU A 50 8.06 -12.89 3.88
C LEU A 50 8.93 -12.56 2.67
N PHE A 51 9.37 -11.31 2.52
CA PHE A 51 10.19 -10.94 1.36
C PHE A 51 11.57 -11.59 1.37
N ILE A 52 12.23 -11.71 2.52
CA ILE A 52 13.52 -12.42 2.64
C ILE A 52 13.34 -13.90 2.28
N GLY A 53 12.25 -14.55 2.74
CA GLY A 53 11.92 -15.93 2.38
C GLY A 53 11.70 -16.15 0.89
N LEU A 54 11.31 -15.10 0.18
CA LEU A 54 11.13 -15.08 -1.28
C LEU A 54 12.40 -14.66 -2.05
N GLY A 55 13.54 -14.54 -1.36
CA GLY A 55 14.83 -14.24 -1.99
C GLY A 55 15.10 -12.76 -2.21
N CYS A 56 14.35 -11.87 -1.57
CA CYS A 56 14.56 -10.41 -1.68
C CYS A 56 15.54 -9.91 -0.61
N SER A 57 16.24 -8.82 -0.90
CA SER A 57 16.85 -7.98 0.14
C SER A 57 15.86 -6.90 0.58
N VAL A 58 15.74 -6.66 1.89
CA VAL A 58 14.75 -5.73 2.45
C VAL A 58 15.44 -4.63 3.26
N SER A 59 15.01 -3.40 3.04
CA SER A 59 15.39 -2.23 3.86
C SER A 59 14.16 -1.41 4.20
N ALA A 60 14.19 -0.65 5.29
CA ALA A 60 13.11 0.27 5.65
C ALA A 60 13.49 1.72 5.35
N LEU A 61 12.52 2.54 4.93
CA LEU A 61 12.63 3.99 4.82
C LEU A 61 11.73 4.64 5.87
N LEU A 62 12.33 5.22 6.89
CA LEU A 62 11.65 5.84 8.02
C LEU A 62 11.55 7.35 7.77
N LEU A 63 10.40 7.81 7.26
CA LEU A 63 10.21 9.20 6.82
C LEU A 63 9.94 10.19 7.95
N THR A 64 9.79 9.69 9.19
CA THR A 64 9.73 10.53 10.40
C THR A 64 11.11 10.94 10.89
N ASP A 65 12.19 10.36 10.35
CA ASP A 65 13.56 10.77 10.63
C ASP A 65 13.85 12.14 9.98
N GLU A 66 13.86 13.18 10.79
CA GLU A 66 14.09 14.57 10.34
C GLU A 66 15.52 14.83 9.81
N SER A 67 16.43 13.87 9.97
CA SER A 67 17.78 13.97 9.40
C SER A 67 17.84 13.62 7.90
N LEU A 68 16.80 12.99 7.36
CA LEU A 68 16.75 12.61 5.94
C LEU A 68 16.53 13.85 5.06
N THR A 69 17.39 14.00 4.06
CA THR A 69 17.18 14.98 2.99
C THR A 69 16.28 14.38 1.88
N TYR A 70 15.71 15.26 1.03
CA TYR A 70 14.98 14.80 -0.17
C TYR A 70 15.86 13.91 -1.06
N ASP A 71 17.11 14.26 -1.25
CA ASP A 71 18.05 13.48 -2.08
C ASP A 71 18.29 12.06 -1.50
N ASP A 72 18.32 11.94 -0.17
CA ASP A 72 18.43 10.62 0.49
C ASP A 72 17.18 9.78 0.25
N ILE A 73 16.01 10.39 0.36
CA ILE A 73 14.71 9.76 0.14
C ILE A 73 14.60 9.30 -1.32
N GLU A 74 14.83 10.20 -2.27
CA GLU A 74 14.77 9.91 -3.71
C GLU A 74 15.76 8.80 -4.10
N ARG A 75 17.00 8.87 -3.62
CA ARG A 75 18.02 7.87 -3.87
C ARG A 75 17.59 6.48 -3.39
N ARG A 76 16.99 6.37 -2.18
CA ARG A 76 16.54 5.10 -1.60
C ARG A 76 15.35 4.53 -2.36
N ILE A 77 14.39 5.37 -2.73
CA ILE A 77 13.23 4.98 -3.53
C ILE A 77 13.66 4.52 -4.93
N THR A 78 14.54 5.27 -5.58
CA THR A 78 15.04 4.94 -6.92
C THR A 78 15.88 3.64 -6.94
N ALA A 79 16.63 3.37 -5.88
CA ALA A 79 17.45 2.16 -5.76
C ALA A 79 16.64 0.88 -5.53
N ALA A 80 15.37 0.99 -5.12
CA ALA A 80 14.49 -0.15 -4.91
C ALA A 80 13.93 -0.69 -6.24
N ASP A 81 13.62 -1.98 -6.27
CA ASP A 81 12.90 -2.64 -7.36
C ASP A 81 11.41 -2.77 -7.01
N ILE A 82 11.12 -3.00 -5.73
CA ILE A 82 9.77 -3.10 -5.18
C ILE A 82 9.65 -2.12 -4.01
N ILE A 83 8.61 -1.31 -3.99
CA ILE A 83 8.26 -0.44 -2.87
C ILE A 83 7.02 -1.02 -2.21
N TYR A 84 7.11 -1.30 -0.91
CA TYR A 84 6.02 -1.86 -0.13
C TYR A 84 5.65 -0.93 1.02
N VAL A 85 4.40 -0.42 1.00
CA VAL A 85 3.92 0.54 2.00
C VAL A 85 3.08 -0.18 3.05
N GLY A 86 3.37 0.10 4.31
CA GLY A 86 2.65 -0.46 5.45
C GLY A 86 1.26 0.15 5.67
N GLY A 87 0.48 -0.50 6.53
CA GLY A 87 -0.81 0.01 6.99
C GLY A 87 -0.69 0.95 8.19
N GLY A 88 -1.80 1.60 8.55
CA GLY A 88 -1.91 2.51 9.69
C GLY A 88 -2.79 3.72 9.38
N ASN A 89 -2.35 4.91 9.68
CA ASN A 89 -3.06 6.17 9.46
C ASN A 89 -2.76 6.75 8.08
N LEU A 90 -3.74 6.76 7.20
CA LEU A 90 -3.58 7.23 5.82
C LEU A 90 -3.31 8.74 5.74
N GLU A 91 -3.99 9.53 6.56
CA GLU A 91 -3.80 10.98 6.55
C GLU A 91 -2.37 11.35 7.00
N PHE A 92 -1.86 10.70 8.04
CA PHE A 92 -0.49 10.87 8.49
C PHE A 92 0.52 10.47 7.40
N LEU A 93 0.30 9.35 6.75
CA LEU A 93 1.13 8.88 5.62
C LEU A 93 1.22 9.94 4.53
N MET A 94 0.07 10.41 4.04
CA MET A 94 0.02 11.35 2.92
C MET A 94 0.59 12.73 3.28
N ASN A 95 0.35 13.20 4.52
CA ASN A 95 0.91 14.45 5.01
C ASN A 95 2.44 14.37 5.16
N THR A 96 2.96 13.25 5.67
CA THR A 96 4.40 13.00 5.79
C THR A 96 5.07 12.95 4.41
N TRP A 97 4.46 12.25 3.44
CA TRP A 97 4.99 12.21 2.08
C TRP A 97 5.05 13.59 1.42
N LYS A 98 4.01 14.42 1.58
CA LYS A 98 3.99 15.82 1.10
C LYS A 98 5.07 16.67 1.78
N LYS A 99 5.22 16.54 3.12
CA LYS A 99 6.21 17.27 3.90
C LYS A 99 7.65 16.95 3.48
N THR A 100 7.95 15.66 3.24
CA THR A 100 9.30 15.17 2.94
C THR A 100 9.64 15.18 1.44
N GLY A 101 8.63 15.34 0.57
CA GLY A 101 8.77 15.20 -0.88
C GLY A 101 8.76 13.75 -1.38
N ALA A 102 8.53 12.78 -0.49
CA ALA A 102 8.45 11.36 -0.86
C ALA A 102 7.34 11.10 -1.89
N ASP A 103 6.23 11.87 -1.88
CA ASP A 103 5.18 11.83 -2.89
C ASP A 103 5.71 12.02 -4.32
N LYS A 104 6.67 12.94 -4.51
CA LYS A 104 7.30 13.19 -5.81
C LYS A 104 8.21 12.02 -6.21
N ALA A 105 9.02 11.53 -5.28
CA ALA A 105 9.90 10.39 -5.53
C ALA A 105 9.12 9.11 -5.85
N MET A 106 7.96 8.87 -5.21
CA MET A 106 7.07 7.75 -5.50
C MET A 106 6.44 7.85 -6.91
N ARG A 107 6.08 9.06 -7.36
CA ARG A 107 5.62 9.27 -8.75
C ARG A 107 6.71 8.95 -9.76
N LEU A 108 7.94 9.40 -9.53
CA LEU A 108 9.09 9.08 -10.39
C LEU A 108 9.36 7.57 -10.40
N ALA A 109 9.23 6.89 -9.27
CA ALA A 109 9.35 5.44 -9.20
C ALA A 109 8.28 4.73 -10.06
N TYR A 110 7.02 5.18 -9.98
CA TYR A 110 5.94 4.68 -10.82
C TYR A 110 6.23 4.87 -12.31
N GLU A 111 6.60 6.08 -12.72
CA GLU A 111 6.93 6.42 -14.11
C GLU A 111 8.14 5.62 -14.63
N SER A 112 9.04 5.22 -13.73
CA SER A 112 10.21 4.39 -14.03
C SER A 112 9.91 2.89 -14.06
N GLY A 113 8.64 2.48 -13.88
CA GLY A 113 8.21 1.08 -13.92
C GLY A 113 8.59 0.27 -12.69
N LYS A 114 8.82 0.91 -11.52
CA LYS A 114 9.01 0.21 -10.25
C LYS A 114 7.70 -0.44 -9.82
N ILE A 115 7.80 -1.56 -9.09
CA ILE A 115 6.62 -2.21 -8.51
C ILE A 115 6.23 -1.46 -7.24
N LEU A 116 5.04 -0.88 -7.25
CA LEU A 116 4.45 -0.22 -6.09
C LEU A 116 3.41 -1.14 -5.47
N SER A 117 3.50 -1.36 -4.18
CA SER A 117 2.62 -2.28 -3.46
C SER A 117 2.39 -1.83 -2.02
N GLY A 118 1.48 -2.48 -1.34
CA GLY A 118 1.20 -2.21 0.06
C GLY A 118 -0.17 -2.72 0.49
N TYR A 119 -0.45 -2.64 1.77
CA TYR A 119 -1.70 -3.12 2.35
C TYR A 119 -2.39 -2.04 3.19
N SER A 120 -3.72 -2.12 3.31
CA SER A 120 -4.50 -1.16 4.10
C SER A 120 -4.23 0.28 3.62
N SER A 121 -3.76 1.19 4.45
CA SER A 121 -3.34 2.54 4.02
C SER A 121 -2.30 2.50 2.89
N GLY A 122 -1.40 1.51 2.91
CA GLY A 122 -0.42 1.29 1.83
C GLY A 122 -1.03 0.76 0.53
N MET A 123 -2.24 0.18 0.56
CA MET A 123 -3.02 -0.04 -0.65
C MET A 123 -3.58 1.28 -1.17
N MET A 124 -4.22 2.04 -0.28
CA MET A 124 -4.98 3.24 -0.65
C MET A 124 -4.11 4.37 -1.21
N CYS A 125 -2.89 4.54 -0.70
CA CYS A 125 -2.01 5.67 -1.04
C CYS A 125 -1.73 5.85 -2.55
N TRP A 126 -1.92 4.81 -3.37
CA TRP A 126 -1.71 4.83 -4.82
C TRP A 126 -2.92 5.34 -5.61
N PHE A 127 -4.10 5.27 -5.02
CA PHE A 127 -5.36 5.69 -5.66
C PHE A 127 -5.56 7.21 -5.64
N ALA A 128 -6.65 7.70 -6.20
CA ALA A 128 -6.98 9.11 -6.14
C ALA A 128 -7.38 9.53 -4.73
N GLU A 129 -8.11 8.66 -4.03
CA GLU A 129 -8.49 8.85 -2.65
C GLU A 129 -8.68 7.50 -1.93
N GLY A 130 -8.49 7.50 -0.61
CA GLY A 130 -8.72 6.37 0.27
C GLY A 130 -9.78 6.68 1.32
N TYR A 131 -10.65 5.71 1.61
CA TYR A 131 -11.65 5.77 2.68
C TYR A 131 -11.11 5.09 3.92
N ASP A 132 -10.80 5.89 4.94
CA ASP A 132 -10.04 5.45 6.12
C ASP A 132 -10.66 5.96 7.42
N ASP A 133 -10.47 5.24 8.52
CA ASP A 133 -10.97 5.57 9.85
C ASP A 133 -10.03 6.50 10.63
N CYS A 134 -9.15 7.20 9.93
CA CYS A 134 -8.19 8.14 10.51
C CYS A 134 -8.78 9.51 10.89
N GLY A 135 -10.06 9.75 10.67
CA GLY A 135 -10.73 10.99 11.07
C GLY A 135 -10.89 11.15 12.58
N GLU A 136 -11.34 12.33 13.01
CA GLU A 136 -11.52 12.64 14.43
C GLU A 136 -12.42 11.59 15.13
N GLY A 137 -11.96 11.08 16.28
CA GLY A 137 -12.67 10.04 17.03
C GLY A 137 -12.82 8.70 16.31
N GLY A 138 -11.99 8.41 15.30
CA GLY A 138 -12.10 7.20 14.49
C GLY A 138 -13.24 7.26 13.47
N SER A 139 -13.61 8.47 13.04
CA SER A 139 -14.58 8.64 11.97
C SER A 139 -13.96 8.30 10.62
N PHE A 140 -14.81 7.77 9.71
CA PHE A 140 -14.38 7.47 8.36
C PHE A 140 -14.41 8.73 7.50
N ILE A 141 -13.32 9.00 6.81
CA ILE A 141 -13.15 10.14 5.90
C ILE A 141 -12.51 9.69 4.59
N PHE A 142 -12.68 10.48 3.54
CA PHE A 142 -11.88 10.34 2.32
C PHE A 142 -10.63 11.20 2.43
N VAL A 143 -9.48 10.59 2.19
CA VAL A 143 -8.16 11.23 2.18
C VAL A 143 -7.63 11.27 0.76
N ASP A 144 -7.23 12.44 0.27
CA ASP A 144 -6.58 12.59 -1.03
C ASP A 144 -5.21 11.90 -1.04
N CYS A 145 -5.01 11.00 -1.99
CA CYS A 145 -3.80 10.19 -2.14
C CYS A 145 -2.97 10.60 -3.38
N LEU A 146 -2.07 9.74 -3.85
CA LEU A 146 -1.22 10.06 -5.00
C LEU A 146 -1.97 10.21 -6.33
N GLY A 147 -3.12 9.56 -6.49
CA GLY A 147 -3.90 9.66 -7.73
C GLY A 147 -3.26 8.98 -8.94
N LEU A 148 -2.46 7.92 -8.73
CA LEU A 148 -1.94 7.11 -9.83
C LEU A 148 -3.05 6.27 -10.47
N LEU A 149 -4.06 5.91 -9.68
CA LEU A 149 -5.23 5.14 -10.09
C LEU A 149 -6.51 5.95 -9.83
N PRO A 150 -7.39 6.13 -10.83
CA PRO A 150 -8.55 7.04 -10.75
C PRO A 150 -9.76 6.40 -10.05
N TYR A 151 -9.58 5.91 -8.82
CA TYR A 151 -10.62 5.29 -8.01
C TYR A 151 -10.62 5.85 -6.59
N SER A 152 -11.79 5.82 -5.93
CA SER A 152 -11.90 5.84 -4.48
C SER A 152 -11.66 4.42 -3.96
N SER A 153 -10.78 4.25 -2.98
CA SER A 153 -10.37 2.92 -2.50
C SER A 153 -10.72 2.67 -1.05
N CYS A 154 -11.04 1.40 -0.71
CA CYS A 154 -11.38 0.97 0.64
C CYS A 154 -10.76 -0.42 0.92
N PRO A 155 -9.90 -0.56 1.93
CA PRO A 155 -9.42 -1.85 2.40
C PRO A 155 -10.40 -2.47 3.41
N HIS A 156 -10.12 -3.69 3.90
CA HIS A 156 -10.85 -4.34 4.98
C HIS A 156 -12.37 -4.42 4.79
N PHE A 157 -12.84 -4.55 3.55
CA PHE A 157 -14.26 -4.47 3.19
C PHE A 157 -15.05 -5.74 3.55
N GLU A 158 -14.94 -6.20 4.80
CA GLU A 158 -15.57 -7.44 5.30
C GLU A 158 -16.75 -7.20 6.25
N GLY A 159 -17.05 -5.96 6.58
CA GLY A 159 -18.17 -5.65 7.46
C GLY A 159 -17.97 -4.45 8.38
N GLY A 160 -18.89 -4.30 9.30
CA GLY A 160 -18.86 -3.22 10.28
C GLY A 160 -18.89 -1.84 9.63
N LYS A 161 -18.05 -0.95 10.11
CA LYS A 161 -18.02 0.43 9.62
C LYS A 161 -17.43 0.55 8.20
N TRP A 162 -16.63 -0.42 7.72
CA TRP A 162 -16.07 -0.40 6.37
C TRP A 162 -17.14 -0.47 5.28
N TRP A 163 -18.28 -1.11 5.55
CA TRP A 163 -19.41 -1.14 4.62
C TRP A 163 -20.07 0.23 4.40
N THR A 164 -19.75 1.24 5.20
CA THR A 164 -20.20 2.62 4.96
C THR A 164 -19.51 3.24 3.73
N PHE A 165 -18.48 2.61 3.17
CA PHE A 165 -17.81 3.06 1.95
C PHE A 165 -18.79 3.15 0.78
N GLU A 166 -19.53 2.07 0.49
CA GLU A 166 -20.47 2.03 -0.64
C GLU A 166 -21.50 3.18 -0.61
N PRO A 167 -22.27 3.40 0.47
CA PRO A 167 -23.19 4.54 0.53
C PRO A 167 -22.48 5.90 0.51
N SER A 168 -21.23 5.98 0.97
CA SER A 168 -20.44 7.21 0.95
C SER A 168 -19.96 7.61 -0.44
N LEU A 169 -20.00 6.71 -1.42
CA LEU A 169 -19.71 7.02 -2.82
C LEU A 169 -20.83 7.81 -3.51
N LYS A 170 -22.01 7.87 -2.91
CA LYS A 170 -23.16 8.56 -3.51
C LYS A 170 -22.85 10.03 -3.77
N GLY A 171 -22.93 10.43 -5.04
CA GLY A 171 -22.64 11.80 -5.48
C GLY A 171 -21.14 12.09 -5.71
N ARG A 172 -20.24 11.14 -5.47
CA ARG A 172 -18.83 11.26 -5.84
C ARG A 172 -18.63 10.94 -7.32
N LYS A 173 -17.56 11.49 -7.89
CA LYS A 173 -17.28 11.34 -9.34
C LYS A 173 -16.42 10.12 -9.65
N LEU A 174 -15.64 9.65 -8.68
CA LEU A 174 -14.75 8.52 -8.86
C LEU A 174 -15.49 7.21 -8.61
N PRO A 175 -15.24 6.16 -9.40
CA PRO A 175 -15.72 4.83 -9.10
C PRO A 175 -15.04 4.30 -7.85
N GLY A 176 -15.74 3.45 -7.10
CA GLY A 176 -15.19 2.80 -5.91
C GLY A 176 -14.45 1.52 -6.26
N ILE A 177 -13.44 1.19 -5.45
CA ILE A 177 -12.81 -0.12 -5.42
C ILE A 177 -12.60 -0.53 -3.97
N ALA A 178 -13.10 -1.70 -3.59
CA ALA A 178 -12.96 -2.20 -2.23
C ALA A 178 -12.34 -3.60 -2.22
N ALA A 179 -11.48 -3.87 -1.25
CA ALA A 179 -10.83 -5.17 -1.10
C ALA A 179 -11.02 -5.71 0.32
N GLU A 180 -11.44 -6.96 0.44
CA GLU A 180 -11.47 -7.71 1.69
C GLU A 180 -10.04 -8.09 2.14
N ASN A 181 -9.91 -8.52 3.40
CA ASN A 181 -8.68 -9.15 3.87
C ASN A 181 -8.37 -10.41 3.02
N GLY A 182 -7.09 -10.71 2.84
CA GLY A 182 -6.67 -11.82 1.99
C GLY A 182 -6.89 -11.62 0.50
N ALA A 183 -7.44 -10.48 0.06
CA ALA A 183 -7.59 -10.15 -1.36
C ALA A 183 -6.61 -9.06 -1.79
N ALA A 184 -6.19 -9.13 -3.05
CA ALA A 184 -5.33 -8.13 -3.68
C ALA A 184 -5.78 -7.81 -5.10
N ILE A 185 -5.56 -6.57 -5.49
CA ILE A 185 -5.76 -6.11 -6.86
C ILE A 185 -4.43 -5.69 -7.48
N PHE A 186 -4.20 -6.14 -8.69
CA PHE A 186 -3.02 -5.86 -9.49
C PHE A 186 -3.42 -5.05 -10.72
N PHE A 187 -2.78 -3.91 -10.89
CA PHE A 187 -2.85 -3.09 -12.08
C PHE A 187 -1.54 -3.23 -12.85
N THR A 188 -1.63 -3.61 -14.10
CA THR A 188 -0.50 -3.76 -15.04
C THR A 188 -0.90 -3.19 -16.38
N ASP A 189 0.04 -3.09 -17.34
CA ASP A 189 -0.26 -2.65 -18.71
C ASP A 189 -1.31 -3.52 -19.41
N GLY A 190 -1.48 -4.76 -18.95
CA GLY A 190 -2.50 -5.70 -19.44
C GLY A 190 -3.88 -5.50 -18.81
N GLY A 191 -4.04 -4.54 -17.91
CA GLY A 191 -5.29 -4.25 -17.20
C GLY A 191 -5.24 -4.58 -15.71
N CYS A 192 -6.42 -4.90 -15.17
CA CYS A 192 -6.61 -5.19 -13.75
C CYS A 192 -6.87 -6.70 -13.54
N SER A 193 -6.28 -7.28 -12.51
CA SER A 193 -6.55 -8.66 -12.08
C SER A 193 -6.65 -8.75 -10.56
N VAL A 194 -7.45 -9.69 -10.08
CA VAL A 194 -7.65 -9.97 -8.67
C VAL A 194 -6.94 -11.26 -8.31
N MET A 195 -6.39 -11.30 -7.10
CA MET A 195 -5.78 -12.48 -6.53
C MET A 195 -6.20 -12.64 -5.07
N HIS A 196 -6.31 -13.86 -4.61
CA HIS A 196 -6.65 -14.20 -3.24
C HIS A 196 -5.45 -14.83 -2.54
N GLY A 197 -5.37 -14.61 -1.24
CA GLY A 197 -4.54 -15.41 -0.35
C GLY A 197 -5.14 -16.80 -0.11
N ASN A 198 -4.59 -17.53 0.83
CA ASN A 198 -5.02 -18.91 1.11
C ASN A 198 -6.45 -18.99 1.69
N ASP A 199 -6.90 -17.99 2.41
CA ASP A 199 -8.23 -17.96 3.06
C ASP A 199 -9.31 -17.26 2.21
N GLY A 200 -8.96 -16.80 1.02
CA GLY A 200 -9.91 -16.15 0.10
C GLY A 200 -9.89 -14.64 0.19
N GLY A 201 -11.06 -14.02 0.14
CA GLY A 201 -11.28 -12.59 0.06
C GLY A 201 -11.76 -12.15 -1.33
N SER A 202 -12.49 -11.05 -1.40
CA SER A 202 -13.08 -10.52 -2.63
C SER A 202 -12.63 -9.10 -2.90
N VAL A 203 -12.67 -8.69 -4.18
CA VAL A 203 -12.53 -7.30 -4.61
C VAL A 203 -13.82 -6.89 -5.30
N TYR A 204 -14.30 -5.70 -4.98
CA TYR A 204 -15.52 -5.10 -5.48
C TYR A 204 -15.18 -3.84 -6.30
N LEU A 205 -15.88 -3.69 -7.43
CA LEU A 205 -15.77 -2.56 -8.37
C LEU A 205 -17.10 -1.87 -8.51
#